data_ad0274231f68e03ccc7fa12889b9b7f0
#
_entry.id   ad0274231f68e03ccc7fa12889b9b7f0
#
_cell.length_a   1.000
_cell.length_b   1.000
_cell.length_c   1.000
_cell.angle_alpha   90.00
_cell.angle_beta   90.00
_cell.angle_gamma   90.00
#
_symmetry.space_group_name_H-M   'P 1'
#
loop_
_entity.id
_entity.type
_entity.pdbx_description
1 polymer ?
#
loop_
_entity_poly.entity_id
_entity_poly.type
_entity_poly.pdbx_seq_one_letter_code
_entity_poly.pdbx_strand_id
1 'polypeptide(L)'
;MSLKCGIVGLPNVGKSTLFNCISSGKAQSANFPFCTIEPNLGSTNVPDKRLEVLSDICRPQRTIPATVDIVDIAGLVKGASHGEGLGNQFLANIRECDAILHVLRCFDDGNVVHVDGSVDPVRDKEVVDLELQIKDLETVESRLSKAEKARKAGDKEAKKLADLLIRYKAALEQGKSCRSVVPANEEEAAIARDLFLLTNKPVLYVCNVDDASALNGNKYVDAVREAVKDEQAEILIISARTEAEIAEIEDYDDRQMFLQEMGLEESGVIRLIQSAYHLLGLQTFFTAGADECRAWTIHKGDKAPKAAGVIHSDFEKGFIRAEVISYDDFVKYKTEAAVRAAGKMGIEGKEYVVKDGDVMHFLFNV
;
A
#
# COMPACT_ATOMS: atom_id res chain seq x y z
N MET A 1 -7.07 -9.12 -9.83
CA MET A 1 -7.78 -8.42 -8.72
C MET A 1 -6.89 -7.29 -8.31
N SER A 2 -7.45 -6.11 -8.05
CA SER A 2 -6.71 -4.96 -7.54
C SER A 2 -6.33 -5.24 -6.08
N LEU A 3 -5.10 -4.85 -5.69
CA LEU A 3 -4.63 -5.00 -4.31
C LEU A 3 -5.20 -3.87 -3.44
N LYS A 4 -5.52 -4.20 -2.19
CA LYS A 4 -6.24 -3.32 -1.27
C LYS A 4 -5.44 -3.04 0.00
N CYS A 5 -5.36 -1.76 0.40
CA CYS A 5 -4.91 -1.36 1.72
C CYS A 5 -6.10 -1.09 2.64
N GLY A 6 -6.12 -1.70 3.81
CA GLY A 6 -7.14 -1.43 4.83
C GLY A 6 -6.68 -0.39 5.84
N ILE A 7 -7.45 0.68 6.03
CA ILE A 7 -7.22 1.63 7.11
C ILE A 7 -7.81 1.08 8.40
N VAL A 8 -6.97 0.85 9.41
CA VAL A 8 -7.37 0.35 10.74
C VAL A 8 -6.90 1.27 11.86
N GLY A 9 -7.50 1.15 13.02
CA GLY A 9 -7.16 1.88 14.23
C GLY A 9 -8.36 2.00 15.16
N LEU A 10 -8.14 2.47 16.38
CA LEU A 10 -9.21 2.69 17.37
C LEU A 10 -10.17 3.80 16.91
N PRO A 11 -11.35 3.93 17.55
CA PRO A 11 -12.24 5.06 17.29
C PRO A 11 -11.56 6.41 17.57
N ASN A 12 -11.96 7.45 16.85
CA ASN A 12 -11.52 8.84 17.03
C ASN A 12 -10.02 9.10 16.85
N VAL A 13 -9.31 8.26 16.06
CA VAL A 13 -7.89 8.48 15.72
C VAL A 13 -7.68 9.25 14.41
N GLY A 14 -8.77 9.59 13.68
CA GLY A 14 -8.71 10.34 12.42
C GLY A 14 -8.85 9.49 11.15
N LYS A 15 -9.18 8.20 11.24
CA LYS A 15 -9.33 7.29 10.07
C LYS A 15 -10.27 7.83 9.00
N SER A 16 -11.50 8.13 9.36
CA SER A 16 -12.53 8.57 8.40
C SER A 16 -12.19 9.94 7.79
N THR A 17 -11.52 10.82 8.55
CA THR A 17 -11.02 12.09 8.01
C THR A 17 -9.98 11.83 6.92
N LEU A 18 -8.98 10.99 7.19
CA LEU A 18 -7.96 10.63 6.20
C LEU A 18 -8.58 9.92 4.98
N PHE A 19 -9.50 8.98 5.21
CA PHE A 19 -10.19 8.29 4.12
C PHE A 19 -10.99 9.27 3.24
N ASN A 20 -11.68 10.24 3.83
CA ASN A 20 -12.40 11.27 3.08
C ASN A 20 -11.44 12.15 2.27
N CYS A 21 -10.28 12.54 2.81
CA CYS A 21 -9.26 13.29 2.09
C CYS A 21 -8.73 12.49 0.88
N ILE A 22 -8.47 11.19 1.06
CA ILE A 22 -8.05 10.29 -0.02
C ILE A 22 -9.12 10.16 -1.10
N SER A 23 -10.37 9.93 -0.68
CA SER A 23 -11.51 9.67 -1.58
C SER A 23 -12.03 10.90 -2.30
N SER A 24 -11.85 12.10 -1.74
CA SER A 24 -12.30 13.35 -2.36
C SER A 24 -11.57 13.66 -3.67
N GLY A 25 -10.40 13.04 -3.89
CA GLY A 25 -9.57 13.29 -5.08
C GLY A 25 -9.03 14.73 -5.20
N LYS A 26 -9.45 15.64 -4.32
CA LYS A 26 -9.07 17.05 -4.34
C LYS A 26 -7.61 17.29 -3.95
N ALA A 27 -7.02 16.38 -3.20
CA ALA A 27 -5.59 16.43 -2.86
C ALA A 27 -4.69 16.10 -4.05
N GLN A 28 -5.26 15.49 -5.09
CA GLN A 28 -4.53 15.03 -6.27
C GLN A 28 -4.76 16.05 -7.40
N SER A 29 -3.73 16.48 -8.03
CA SER A 29 -3.62 17.49 -9.11
C SER A 29 -4.91 17.88 -9.86
N ALA A 30 -4.97 19.14 -10.33
CA ALA A 30 -6.09 19.72 -11.09
C ALA A 30 -6.47 18.98 -12.39
N ASN A 31 -5.70 17.96 -12.82
CA ASN A 31 -5.76 17.41 -14.18
C ASN A 31 -6.38 16.01 -14.32
N PHE A 32 -6.72 15.31 -13.22
CA PHE A 32 -7.23 13.93 -13.33
C PHE A 32 -8.56 13.77 -12.56
N PRO A 33 -9.72 13.91 -13.24
CA PRO A 33 -10.99 13.53 -12.66
C PRO A 33 -11.11 12.01 -12.70
N PHE A 34 -11.60 11.41 -11.65
CA PHE A 34 -12.13 10.05 -11.45
C PHE A 34 -11.51 9.32 -10.24
N CYS A 35 -12.20 9.47 -9.10
CA CYS A 35 -12.23 8.46 -8.05
C CYS A 35 -13.61 7.79 -8.09
N THR A 36 -13.66 6.48 -8.20
CA THR A 36 -14.91 5.75 -8.00
C THR A 36 -15.09 5.57 -6.49
N ILE A 37 -16.17 6.13 -5.93
CA ILE A 37 -16.46 6.02 -4.49
C ILE A 37 -17.58 4.99 -4.34
N GLU A 38 -17.22 3.83 -3.78
CA GLU A 38 -18.20 2.93 -3.16
C GLU A 38 -18.15 3.16 -1.64
N PRO A 39 -19.23 2.91 -0.89
CA PRO A 39 -19.17 3.02 0.57
C PRO A 39 -18.02 2.18 1.13
N ASN A 40 -17.10 2.83 1.84
CA ASN A 40 -15.90 2.24 2.46
C ASN A 40 -14.81 1.71 1.50
N LEU A 41 -14.93 1.89 0.17
CA LEU A 41 -13.89 1.56 -0.81
C LEU A 41 -13.58 2.80 -1.65
N GLY A 42 -12.37 3.33 -1.57
CA GLY A 42 -11.85 4.40 -2.42
C GLY A 42 -10.79 3.86 -3.36
N SER A 43 -11.05 3.84 -4.67
CA SER A 43 -10.01 3.69 -5.68
C SER A 43 -9.45 5.08 -5.97
N THR A 44 -8.19 5.30 -5.66
CA THR A 44 -7.54 6.59 -5.76
C THR A 44 -6.35 6.55 -6.72
N ASN A 45 -6.11 7.66 -7.42
CA ASN A 45 -4.95 7.79 -8.29
C ASN A 45 -3.65 7.80 -7.45
N VAL A 46 -2.60 7.19 -7.96
CA VAL A 46 -1.26 7.27 -7.40
C VAL A 46 -0.55 8.47 -8.03
N PRO A 47 -0.28 9.55 -7.26
CA PRO A 47 0.42 10.71 -7.79
C PRO A 47 1.85 10.34 -8.18
N ASP A 48 2.22 10.63 -9.44
CA ASP A 48 3.56 10.36 -9.96
C ASP A 48 4.00 11.51 -10.88
N LYS A 49 4.92 12.34 -10.40
CA LYS A 49 5.48 13.49 -11.15
C LYS A 49 6.11 13.07 -12.48
N ARG A 50 6.56 11.82 -12.59
CA ARG A 50 7.15 11.30 -13.84
C ARG A 50 6.11 11.22 -14.95
N LEU A 51 4.87 10.84 -14.64
CA LEU A 51 3.77 10.80 -15.62
C LEU A 51 3.42 12.20 -16.11
N GLU A 52 3.44 13.21 -15.23
CA GLU A 52 3.21 14.61 -15.60
C GLU A 52 4.28 15.11 -16.58
N VAL A 53 5.56 14.88 -16.27
CA VAL A 53 6.69 15.24 -17.16
C VAL A 53 6.60 14.53 -18.51
N LEU A 54 6.25 13.23 -18.54
CA LEU A 54 6.04 12.50 -19.79
C LEU A 54 4.89 13.08 -20.60
N SER A 55 3.81 13.49 -19.95
CA SER A 55 2.66 14.13 -20.60
C SER A 55 3.01 15.49 -21.18
N ASP A 56 3.81 16.28 -20.49
CA ASP A 56 4.28 17.58 -20.99
C ASP A 56 5.16 17.43 -22.25
N ILE A 57 5.98 16.37 -22.28
CA ILE A 57 6.85 16.06 -23.43
C ILE A 57 6.02 15.56 -24.62
N CYS A 58 5.15 14.56 -24.40
CA CYS A 58 4.42 13.88 -25.46
C CYS A 58 3.17 14.63 -25.91
N ARG A 59 2.59 15.48 -25.04
CA ARG A 59 1.31 16.21 -25.24
C ARG A 59 0.20 15.28 -25.71
N PRO A 60 -0.11 14.21 -24.94
CA PRO A 60 -1.06 13.19 -25.34
C PRO A 60 -2.49 13.71 -25.33
N GLN A 61 -3.39 12.99 -26.02
CA GLN A 61 -4.83 13.25 -25.91
C GLN A 61 -5.39 12.85 -24.53
N ARG A 62 -4.77 11.86 -23.88
CA ARG A 62 -5.18 11.35 -22.56
C ARG A 62 -3.95 11.04 -21.70
N THR A 63 -4.06 11.36 -20.41
CA THR A 63 -3.09 10.92 -19.39
C THR A 63 -3.82 10.11 -18.33
N ILE A 64 -3.33 8.89 -18.06
CA ILE A 64 -3.99 7.95 -17.16
C ILE A 64 -3.00 7.53 -16.06
N PRO A 65 -3.23 7.92 -14.80
CA PRO A 65 -2.39 7.53 -13.68
C PRO A 65 -2.63 6.08 -13.27
N ALA A 66 -1.70 5.52 -12.50
CA ALA A 66 -1.90 4.28 -11.75
C ALA A 66 -2.93 4.50 -10.63
N THR A 67 -3.55 3.43 -10.14
CA THR A 67 -4.53 3.50 -9.05
C THR A 67 -4.19 2.50 -7.96
N VAL A 68 -4.62 2.82 -6.72
CA VAL A 68 -4.58 1.91 -5.58
C VAL A 68 -5.93 1.95 -4.86
N ASP A 69 -6.35 0.79 -4.34
CA ASP A 69 -7.59 0.68 -3.59
C ASP A 69 -7.31 0.81 -2.10
N ILE A 70 -8.04 1.72 -1.45
CA ILE A 70 -7.97 1.94 0.00
C ILE A 70 -9.37 1.73 0.58
N VAL A 71 -9.44 0.92 1.65
CA VAL A 71 -10.71 0.55 2.30
C VAL A 71 -10.74 1.15 3.70
N ASP A 72 -11.78 1.93 4.02
CA ASP A 72 -12.03 2.33 5.41
C ASP A 72 -12.68 1.17 6.17
N ILE A 73 -11.94 0.63 7.12
CA ILE A 73 -12.40 -0.44 7.96
C ILE A 73 -12.91 0.17 9.28
N ALA A 74 -14.17 -0.07 9.59
CA ALA A 74 -14.80 0.43 10.82
C ALA A 74 -13.91 0.17 12.04
N GLY A 75 -13.84 1.15 12.96
CA GLY A 75 -12.90 1.09 14.08
C GLY A 75 -13.05 -0.17 14.93
N LEU A 76 -11.90 -0.72 15.34
CA LEU A 76 -11.84 -1.85 16.26
C LEU A 76 -12.41 -1.44 17.63
N VAL A 77 -13.28 -2.26 18.17
CA VAL A 77 -13.70 -2.20 19.57
C VAL A 77 -12.97 -3.31 20.32
N LYS A 78 -12.43 -3.01 21.49
CA LYS A 78 -11.77 -3.99 22.37
C LYS A 78 -12.66 -5.21 22.59
N GLY A 79 -12.12 -6.42 22.44
CA GLY A 79 -12.88 -7.67 22.51
C GLY A 79 -13.48 -8.12 21.16
N ALA A 80 -13.06 -7.55 20.04
CA ALA A 80 -13.56 -7.92 18.72
C ALA A 80 -13.30 -9.38 18.35
N SER A 81 -12.24 -9.99 18.86
CA SER A 81 -11.91 -11.40 18.65
C SER A 81 -12.88 -12.36 19.34
N HIS A 82 -13.51 -11.94 20.44
CA HIS A 82 -14.46 -12.74 21.21
C HIS A 82 -15.92 -12.34 21.00
N GLY A 83 -16.19 -11.26 20.22
CA GLY A 83 -17.52 -10.68 20.05
C GLY A 83 -18.33 -11.31 18.91
N GLU A 84 -19.65 -11.39 19.11
CA GLU A 84 -20.61 -11.66 18.04
C GLU A 84 -20.84 -10.36 17.23
N GLY A 85 -20.89 -10.45 15.88
CA GLY A 85 -21.32 -9.36 15.02
C GLY A 85 -20.18 -8.45 14.50
N LEU A 86 -20.11 -7.19 14.94
CA LEU A 86 -19.24 -6.15 14.36
C LEU A 86 -17.74 -6.48 14.40
N GLY A 87 -17.27 -7.15 15.46
CA GLY A 87 -15.87 -7.56 15.57
C GLY A 87 -15.46 -8.59 14.51
N ASN A 88 -16.29 -9.59 14.26
CA ASN A 88 -16.03 -10.58 13.22
C ASN A 88 -16.04 -9.96 11.81
N GLN A 89 -16.94 -8.99 11.57
CA GLN A 89 -16.98 -8.27 10.30
C GLN A 89 -15.71 -7.42 10.09
N PHE A 90 -15.23 -6.75 11.13
CA PHE A 90 -13.96 -6.02 11.10
C PHE A 90 -12.79 -6.94 10.70
N LEU A 91 -12.65 -8.09 11.35
CA LEU A 91 -11.60 -9.06 11.05
C LEU A 91 -11.72 -9.66 9.64
N ALA A 92 -12.96 -9.86 9.15
CA ALA A 92 -13.20 -10.31 7.78
C ALA A 92 -12.77 -9.26 6.75
N ASN A 93 -13.08 -7.98 6.98
CA ASN A 93 -12.68 -6.89 6.11
C ASN A 93 -11.15 -6.76 6.04
N ILE A 94 -10.44 -6.86 7.18
CA ILE A 94 -8.97 -6.89 7.17
C ILE A 94 -8.44 -8.09 6.37
N ARG A 95 -9.08 -9.25 6.47
CA ARG A 95 -8.63 -10.45 5.74
C ARG A 95 -8.64 -10.25 4.24
N GLU A 96 -9.59 -9.48 3.71
CA GLU A 96 -9.68 -9.16 2.28
C GLU A 96 -8.66 -8.13 1.79
N CYS A 97 -7.98 -7.42 2.70
CA CYS A 97 -6.93 -6.48 2.36
C CYS A 97 -5.58 -7.18 2.21
N ASP A 98 -4.68 -6.59 1.42
CA ASP A 98 -3.32 -7.09 1.18
C ASP A 98 -2.29 -6.42 2.08
N ALA A 99 -2.58 -5.20 2.57
CA ALA A 99 -1.75 -4.44 3.50
C ALA A 99 -2.61 -3.65 4.50
N ILE A 100 -2.02 -3.19 5.58
CA ILE A 100 -2.67 -2.46 6.67
C ILE A 100 -2.04 -1.07 6.81
N LEU A 101 -2.89 -0.04 6.81
CA LEU A 101 -2.55 1.33 7.20
C LEU A 101 -3.06 1.53 8.64
N HIS A 102 -2.19 1.39 9.62
CA HIS A 102 -2.56 1.45 11.03
C HIS A 102 -2.46 2.89 11.55
N VAL A 103 -3.61 3.56 11.67
CA VAL A 103 -3.69 4.94 12.14
C VAL A 103 -3.65 5.00 13.66
N LEU A 104 -2.67 5.75 14.18
CA LEU A 104 -2.44 5.96 15.61
C LEU A 104 -2.67 7.43 15.96
N ARG A 105 -3.36 7.69 17.08
CA ARG A 105 -3.55 9.04 17.57
C ARG A 105 -2.31 9.51 18.32
N CYS A 106 -1.63 10.50 17.76
CA CYS A 106 -0.42 11.10 18.30
C CYS A 106 -0.60 12.61 18.61
N PHE A 107 -1.79 13.01 19.07
CA PHE A 107 -2.12 14.39 19.42
C PHE A 107 -3.04 14.45 20.63
N ASP A 108 -2.93 15.52 21.41
CA ASP A 108 -3.83 15.84 22.51
C ASP A 108 -4.91 16.82 22.01
N ASP A 109 -6.18 16.48 22.21
CA ASP A 109 -7.32 17.37 21.96
C ASP A 109 -8.44 17.06 22.97
N GLY A 110 -8.72 18.02 23.84
CA GLY A 110 -9.74 17.88 24.87
C GLY A 110 -11.17 17.76 24.35
N ASN A 111 -11.43 18.13 23.08
CA ASN A 111 -12.74 18.01 22.44
C ASN A 111 -12.94 16.63 21.78
N VAL A 112 -11.87 15.85 21.61
CA VAL A 112 -11.92 14.51 21.00
C VAL A 112 -11.74 13.47 22.09
N VAL A 113 -12.82 12.78 22.44
CA VAL A 113 -12.79 11.74 23.48
C VAL A 113 -11.91 10.56 23.04
N HIS A 114 -10.98 10.14 23.93
CA HIS A 114 -10.22 8.92 23.77
C HIS A 114 -10.94 7.75 24.45
N VAL A 115 -10.95 6.57 23.84
CA VAL A 115 -11.66 5.37 24.34
C VAL A 115 -11.17 4.96 25.72
N ASP A 116 -9.86 5.05 25.98
CA ASP A 116 -9.23 4.71 27.26
C ASP A 116 -8.90 5.95 28.14
N GLY A 117 -9.46 7.12 27.80
CA GLY A 117 -9.34 8.35 28.61
C GLY A 117 -8.00 9.09 28.53
N SER A 118 -6.97 8.51 27.88
CA SER A 118 -5.66 9.14 27.70
C SER A 118 -5.05 8.75 26.35
N VAL A 119 -4.24 9.65 25.76
CA VAL A 119 -3.53 9.38 24.50
C VAL A 119 -2.27 8.57 24.81
N ASP A 120 -2.21 7.38 24.25
CA ASP A 120 -1.05 6.48 24.29
C ASP A 120 -1.02 5.62 23.02
N PRO A 121 -0.32 6.04 21.96
CA PRO A 121 -0.33 5.35 20.68
C PRO A 121 0.32 3.96 20.73
N VAL A 122 1.23 3.70 21.68
CA VAL A 122 1.87 2.39 21.85
C VAL A 122 0.85 1.39 22.41
N ARG A 123 0.16 1.74 23.49
CA ARG A 123 -0.93 0.95 24.06
C ARG A 123 -2.02 0.71 23.01
N ASP A 124 -2.41 1.73 22.26
CA ASP A 124 -3.47 1.65 21.26
C ASP A 124 -3.09 0.69 20.13
N LYS A 125 -1.80 0.71 19.70
CA LYS A 125 -1.22 -0.27 18.77
C LYS A 125 -1.32 -1.68 19.33
N GLU A 126 -0.89 -1.89 20.58
CA GLU A 126 -0.88 -3.19 21.22
C GLU A 126 -2.29 -3.79 21.35
N VAL A 127 -3.30 -2.96 21.61
CA VAL A 127 -4.71 -3.41 21.65
C VAL A 127 -5.14 -3.96 20.29
N VAL A 128 -4.83 -3.29 19.19
CA VAL A 128 -5.15 -3.76 17.84
C VAL A 128 -4.38 -5.03 17.50
N ASP A 129 -3.07 -5.03 17.76
CA ASP A 129 -2.20 -6.17 17.47
C ASP A 129 -2.66 -7.42 18.22
N LEU A 130 -3.04 -7.29 19.48
CA LEU A 130 -3.53 -8.41 20.31
C LEU A 130 -4.78 -9.05 19.72
N GLU A 131 -5.76 -8.26 19.28
CA GLU A 131 -6.99 -8.76 18.66
C GLU A 131 -6.71 -9.54 17.36
N LEU A 132 -5.80 -9.02 16.53
CA LEU A 132 -5.38 -9.70 15.30
C LEU A 132 -4.60 -10.98 15.59
N GLN A 133 -3.70 -10.96 16.59
CA GLN A 133 -2.88 -12.10 17.00
C GLN A 133 -3.74 -13.23 17.57
N ILE A 134 -4.71 -12.94 18.41
CA ILE A 134 -5.65 -13.94 18.96
C ILE A 134 -6.39 -14.64 17.81
N LYS A 135 -6.87 -13.87 16.83
CA LYS A 135 -7.61 -14.45 15.69
C LYS A 135 -6.71 -15.28 14.78
N ASP A 136 -5.47 -14.88 14.60
CA ASP A 136 -4.50 -15.66 13.85
C ASP A 136 -4.11 -16.94 14.60
N LEU A 137 -3.96 -16.88 15.93
CA LEU A 137 -3.65 -18.05 16.74
C LEU A 137 -4.73 -19.13 16.60
N GLU A 138 -6.01 -18.78 16.68
CA GLU A 138 -7.14 -19.69 16.42
C GLU A 138 -7.03 -20.34 15.02
N THR A 139 -6.74 -19.52 14.02
CA THR A 139 -6.60 -19.98 12.63
C THR A 139 -5.43 -20.94 12.47
N VAL A 140 -4.28 -20.58 13.03
CA VAL A 140 -3.04 -21.38 13.00
C VAL A 140 -3.23 -22.72 13.69
N GLU A 141 -3.81 -22.75 14.90
CA GLU A 141 -4.06 -23.98 15.66
C GLU A 141 -5.01 -24.92 14.92
N SER A 142 -6.10 -24.40 14.36
CA SER A 142 -7.04 -25.18 13.57
C SER A 142 -6.38 -25.81 12.34
N ARG A 143 -5.57 -25.03 11.59
CA ARG A 143 -4.86 -25.52 10.40
C ARG A 143 -3.74 -26.48 10.77
N LEU A 144 -3.00 -26.23 11.85
CA LEU A 144 -1.92 -27.07 12.34
C LEU A 144 -2.45 -28.47 12.70
N SER A 145 -3.58 -28.55 13.41
CA SER A 145 -4.22 -29.83 13.75
C SER A 145 -4.55 -30.67 12.51
N LYS A 146 -5.01 -30.05 11.43
CA LYS A 146 -5.29 -30.71 10.14
C LYS A 146 -4.00 -31.14 9.43
N ALA A 147 -3.01 -30.24 9.37
CA ALA A 147 -1.72 -30.50 8.72
C ALA A 147 -0.97 -31.64 9.41
N GLU A 148 -1.00 -31.71 10.73
CA GLU A 148 -0.36 -32.80 11.49
C GLU A 148 -0.99 -34.17 11.24
N LYS A 149 -2.31 -34.25 11.06
CA LYS A 149 -2.99 -35.49 10.68
C LYS A 149 -2.55 -35.96 9.30
N ALA A 150 -2.49 -35.06 8.30
CA ALA A 150 -2.02 -35.38 6.95
C ALA A 150 -0.51 -35.74 6.93
N ARG A 151 0.32 -35.02 7.73
CA ARG A 151 1.75 -35.35 7.91
C ARG A 151 1.96 -36.77 8.42
N LYS A 152 1.16 -37.22 9.39
CA LYS A 152 1.21 -38.61 9.92
C LYS A 152 0.83 -39.65 8.87
N ALA A 153 0.02 -39.26 7.87
CA ALA A 153 -0.30 -40.12 6.71
C ALA A 153 0.77 -40.07 5.59
N GLY A 154 1.88 -39.35 5.78
CA GLY A 154 3.02 -39.32 4.86
C GLY A 154 2.96 -38.18 3.82
N ASP A 155 2.05 -37.23 3.96
CA ASP A 155 1.93 -36.09 3.06
C ASP A 155 3.10 -35.10 3.26
N LYS A 156 3.92 -34.90 2.22
CA LYS A 156 5.10 -34.03 2.26
C LYS A 156 4.73 -32.53 2.27
N GLU A 157 3.67 -32.14 1.58
CA GLU A 157 3.22 -30.74 1.58
C GLU A 157 2.62 -30.37 2.93
N ALA A 158 1.85 -31.27 3.53
CA ALA A 158 1.33 -31.09 4.88
C ALA A 158 2.47 -30.98 5.92
N LYS A 159 3.61 -31.62 5.69
CA LYS A 159 4.79 -31.45 6.56
C LYS A 159 5.33 -30.04 6.50
N LYS A 160 5.55 -29.47 5.29
CA LYS A 160 6.06 -28.10 5.11
C LYS A 160 5.09 -27.08 5.74
N LEU A 161 3.80 -27.26 5.51
CA LEU A 161 2.77 -26.43 6.12
C LEU A 161 2.79 -26.52 7.64
N ALA A 162 2.89 -27.69 8.22
CA ALA A 162 2.95 -27.88 9.68
C ALA A 162 4.20 -27.22 10.28
N ASP A 163 5.36 -27.37 9.66
CA ASP A 163 6.61 -26.77 10.12
C ASP A 163 6.53 -25.23 10.13
N LEU A 164 5.90 -24.60 9.13
CA LEU A 164 5.64 -23.15 9.11
C LEU A 164 4.63 -22.73 10.19
N LEU A 165 3.52 -23.47 10.32
CA LEU A 165 2.48 -23.17 11.31
C LEU A 165 2.97 -23.27 12.75
N ILE A 166 3.91 -24.20 13.05
CA ILE A 166 4.57 -24.30 14.36
C ILE A 166 5.36 -23.03 14.68
N ARG A 167 6.10 -22.48 13.70
CA ARG A 167 6.85 -21.22 13.88
C ARG A 167 5.93 -20.04 14.09
N TYR A 168 4.82 -19.96 13.32
CA TYR A 168 3.81 -18.92 13.51
C TYR A 168 3.14 -19.00 14.88
N LYS A 169 2.75 -20.21 15.32
CA LYS A 169 2.19 -20.42 16.65
C LYS A 169 3.15 -19.92 17.74
N ALA A 170 4.42 -20.31 17.68
CA ALA A 170 5.42 -19.89 18.66
C ALA A 170 5.63 -18.36 18.69
N ALA A 171 5.57 -17.69 17.54
CA ALA A 171 5.64 -16.22 17.48
C ALA A 171 4.40 -15.57 18.13
N LEU A 172 3.20 -16.03 17.78
CA LEU A 172 1.94 -15.51 18.32
C LEU A 172 1.83 -15.72 19.84
N GLU A 173 2.24 -16.87 20.37
CA GLU A 173 2.29 -17.16 21.81
C GLU A 173 3.27 -16.24 22.58
N GLN A 174 4.25 -15.67 21.87
CA GLN A 174 5.17 -14.66 22.43
C GLN A 174 4.67 -13.21 22.23
N GLY A 175 3.44 -13.02 21.76
CA GLY A 175 2.90 -11.70 21.43
C GLY A 175 3.53 -11.04 20.21
N LYS A 176 4.15 -11.84 19.30
CA LYS A 176 4.73 -11.34 18.05
C LYS A 176 3.81 -11.63 16.87
N SER A 177 3.79 -10.73 15.91
CA SER A 177 3.05 -10.90 14.68
C SER A 177 3.67 -11.98 13.77
N CYS A 178 2.86 -12.65 12.94
CA CYS A 178 3.33 -13.66 11.98
C CYS A 178 4.36 -13.10 10.99
N ARG A 179 4.29 -11.81 10.62
CA ARG A 179 5.29 -11.14 9.76
C ARG A 179 6.72 -11.12 10.33
N SER A 180 6.90 -11.37 11.62
CA SER A 180 8.22 -11.52 12.23
C SER A 180 8.91 -12.84 11.86
N VAL A 181 8.17 -13.81 11.33
CA VAL A 181 8.69 -15.12 10.91
C VAL A 181 9.02 -15.06 9.42
N VAL A 182 10.32 -14.99 9.12
CA VAL A 182 10.79 -14.96 7.72
C VAL A 182 10.64 -16.34 7.08
N PRO A 183 9.95 -16.46 5.92
CA PRO A 183 9.91 -17.70 5.15
C PRO A 183 11.31 -18.14 4.71
N ALA A 184 11.58 -19.44 4.75
CA ALA A 184 12.89 -19.99 4.43
C ALA A 184 13.20 -19.96 2.92
N ASN A 185 12.17 -19.96 2.06
CA ASN A 185 12.28 -19.96 0.60
C ASN A 185 10.97 -19.50 -0.04
N GLU A 186 10.96 -19.35 -1.39
CA GLU A 186 9.81 -18.93 -2.18
C GLU A 186 8.58 -19.84 -2.05
N GLU A 187 8.79 -21.14 -1.89
CA GLU A 187 7.71 -22.10 -1.70
C GLU A 187 6.99 -21.87 -0.36
N GLU A 188 7.76 -21.67 0.69
CA GLU A 188 7.22 -21.35 2.02
C GLU A 188 6.55 -19.96 2.02
N ALA A 189 7.10 -18.98 1.29
CA ALA A 189 6.48 -17.68 1.12
C ALA A 189 5.13 -17.77 0.38
N ALA A 190 4.98 -18.67 -0.60
CA ALA A 190 3.72 -18.96 -1.26
C ALA A 190 2.69 -19.56 -0.28
N ILE A 191 3.11 -20.56 0.51
CA ILE A 191 2.26 -21.16 1.56
C ILE A 191 1.82 -20.08 2.56
N ALA A 192 2.73 -19.20 2.98
CA ALA A 192 2.44 -18.11 3.93
C ALA A 192 1.35 -17.17 3.40
N ARG A 193 1.40 -16.82 2.11
CA ARG A 193 0.37 -15.97 1.47
C ARG A 193 -1.00 -16.64 1.46
N ASP A 194 -1.07 -17.94 1.16
CA ASP A 194 -2.33 -18.72 1.08
C ASP A 194 -2.99 -18.94 2.46
N LEU A 195 -2.28 -18.64 3.53
CA LEU A 195 -2.85 -18.69 4.88
C LEU A 195 -3.77 -17.51 5.19
N PHE A 196 -3.62 -16.38 4.51
CA PHE A 196 -4.39 -15.13 4.72
C PHE A 196 -4.41 -14.68 6.19
N LEU A 197 -3.28 -14.85 6.89
CA LEU A 197 -3.15 -14.43 8.28
C LEU A 197 -3.14 -12.89 8.36
N LEU A 198 -3.83 -12.35 9.37
CA LEU A 198 -4.01 -10.92 9.56
C LEU A 198 -2.70 -10.24 9.92
N THR A 199 -1.93 -10.85 10.85
CA THR A 199 -0.65 -10.32 11.32
C THR A 199 0.52 -10.64 10.41
N ASN A 200 0.31 -11.39 9.31
CA ASN A 200 1.32 -11.61 8.29
C ASN A 200 1.33 -10.52 7.21
N LYS A 201 0.30 -9.69 7.16
CA LYS A 201 0.20 -8.59 6.21
C LYS A 201 1.22 -7.50 6.52
N PRO A 202 1.82 -6.85 5.49
CA PRO A 202 2.66 -5.68 5.68
C PRO A 202 1.86 -4.54 6.33
N VAL A 203 2.51 -3.73 7.16
CA VAL A 203 1.89 -2.63 7.90
C VAL A 203 2.67 -1.34 7.71
N LEU A 204 1.93 -0.23 7.53
CA LEU A 204 2.40 1.14 7.64
C LEU A 204 1.76 1.77 8.87
N TYR A 205 2.55 2.29 9.80
CA TYR A 205 2.05 3.04 10.94
C TYR A 205 1.84 4.50 10.56
N VAL A 206 0.61 4.96 10.62
CA VAL A 206 0.22 6.33 10.28
C VAL A 206 0.01 7.10 11.57
N CYS A 207 1.01 7.88 11.99
CA CYS A 207 0.96 8.71 13.19
C CYS A 207 0.20 10.00 12.86
N ASN A 208 -1.07 10.08 13.28
CA ASN A 208 -1.88 11.28 13.14
C ASN A 208 -1.55 12.25 14.28
N VAL A 209 -0.96 13.39 13.93
CA VAL A 209 -0.47 14.42 14.86
C VAL A 209 -1.30 15.70 14.75
N ASP A 210 -1.06 16.67 15.65
CA ASP A 210 -1.53 18.04 15.50
C ASP A 210 -0.75 18.79 14.40
N ASP A 211 -1.28 19.94 13.96
CA ASP A 211 -0.74 20.71 12.84
C ASP A 211 0.71 21.17 13.08
N ALA A 212 1.05 21.54 14.32
CA ALA A 212 2.39 21.98 14.68
C ALA A 212 3.44 20.86 14.60
N SER A 213 2.99 19.61 14.72
CA SER A 213 3.83 18.41 14.69
C SER A 213 3.88 17.74 13.31
N ALA A 214 3.17 18.25 12.29
CA ALA A 214 3.02 17.63 10.99
C ALA A 214 4.36 17.42 10.25
N LEU A 215 5.34 18.31 10.46
CA LEU A 215 6.65 18.23 9.81
C LEU A 215 7.61 17.29 10.54
N ASN A 216 7.74 17.44 11.85
CA ASN A 216 8.82 16.82 12.63
C ASN A 216 8.34 15.68 13.57
N GLY A 217 7.04 15.56 13.77
CA GLY A 217 6.46 14.68 14.78
C GLY A 217 6.57 15.27 16.20
N ASN A 218 6.32 14.43 17.19
CA ASN A 218 6.31 14.78 18.61
C ASN A 218 6.68 13.57 19.48
N LYS A 219 6.62 13.73 20.81
CA LYS A 219 6.93 12.68 21.80
C LYS A 219 6.17 11.37 21.57
N TYR A 220 4.94 11.43 21.05
CA TYR A 220 4.13 10.25 20.76
C TYR A 220 4.66 9.48 19.55
N VAL A 221 5.08 10.21 18.51
CA VAL A 221 5.72 9.61 17.32
C VAL A 221 7.04 8.95 17.71
N ASP A 222 7.83 9.56 18.59
CA ASP A 222 9.09 8.98 19.06
C ASP A 222 8.85 7.70 19.87
N ALA A 223 7.80 7.66 20.70
CA ALA A 223 7.40 6.45 21.42
C ALA A 223 6.99 5.34 20.44
N VAL A 224 6.24 5.65 19.36
CA VAL A 224 5.89 4.67 18.32
C VAL A 224 7.15 4.17 17.60
N ARG A 225 8.08 5.06 17.22
CA ARG A 225 9.35 4.68 16.56
C ARG A 225 10.13 3.67 17.40
N GLU A 226 10.25 3.93 18.71
CA GLU A 226 10.94 3.00 19.61
C GLU A 226 10.20 1.67 19.73
N ALA A 227 8.87 1.68 19.82
CA ALA A 227 8.06 0.47 19.95
C ALA A 227 8.10 -0.45 18.72
N VAL A 228 8.27 0.12 17.52
CA VAL A 228 8.24 -0.65 16.25
C VAL A 228 9.62 -0.81 15.60
N LYS A 229 10.70 -0.41 16.24
CA LYS A 229 12.06 -0.42 15.67
C LYS A 229 12.51 -1.79 15.12
N ASP A 230 12.00 -2.87 15.73
CA ASP A 230 12.34 -4.25 15.35
C ASP A 230 11.34 -4.84 14.34
N GLU A 231 10.30 -4.09 13.94
CA GLU A 231 9.23 -4.60 13.06
C GLU A 231 9.50 -4.40 11.57
N GLN A 232 10.57 -3.69 11.18
CA GLN A 232 10.85 -3.29 9.78
C GLN A 232 9.67 -2.57 9.11
N ALA A 233 8.83 -1.89 9.89
CA ALA A 233 7.66 -1.17 9.42
C ALA A 233 7.99 0.32 9.18
N GLU A 234 7.41 0.88 8.13
CA GLU A 234 7.49 2.31 7.85
C GLU A 234 6.55 3.08 8.79
N ILE A 235 6.95 4.31 9.14
CA ILE A 235 6.14 5.26 9.91
C ILE A 235 5.92 6.51 9.07
N LEU A 236 4.66 6.88 8.88
CA LEU A 236 4.26 8.11 8.22
C LEU A 236 3.67 9.08 9.25
N ILE A 237 4.15 10.31 9.26
CA ILE A 237 3.60 11.41 10.08
C ILE A 237 2.64 12.21 9.19
N ILE A 238 1.42 12.43 9.68
CA ILE A 238 0.37 13.17 8.98
C ILE A 238 -0.50 13.93 9.99
N SER A 239 -0.96 15.13 9.66
CA SER A 239 -2.06 15.79 10.36
C SER A 239 -3.33 15.64 9.54
N ALA A 240 -4.25 14.81 10.00
CA ALA A 240 -5.53 14.61 9.32
C ALA A 240 -6.37 15.89 9.23
N ARG A 241 -6.17 16.81 10.19
CA ARG A 241 -6.81 18.13 10.18
C ARG A 241 -6.24 19.01 9.07
N THR A 242 -4.92 19.16 9.02
CA THR A 242 -4.23 19.89 7.94
C THR A 242 -4.62 19.33 6.56
N GLU A 243 -4.68 18.01 6.40
CA GLU A 243 -5.09 17.39 5.13
C GLU A 243 -6.55 17.71 4.76
N ALA A 244 -7.45 17.80 5.73
CA ALA A 244 -8.82 18.21 5.49
C ALA A 244 -8.89 19.69 5.04
N GLU A 245 -8.10 20.57 5.65
CA GLU A 245 -8.00 21.98 5.24
C GLU A 245 -7.42 22.12 3.81
N ILE A 246 -6.35 21.35 3.49
CA ILE A 246 -5.78 21.30 2.13
C ILE A 246 -6.82 20.83 1.10
N ALA A 247 -7.65 19.83 1.46
CA ALA A 247 -8.67 19.29 0.57
C ALA A 247 -9.80 20.29 0.28
N GLU A 248 -10.03 21.30 1.12
CA GLU A 248 -11.00 22.36 0.91
C GLU A 248 -10.51 23.47 -0.06
N ILE A 249 -9.18 23.61 -0.22
CA ILE A 249 -8.58 24.60 -1.11
C ILE A 249 -8.77 24.14 -2.56
N GLU A 250 -9.55 24.89 -3.35
CA GLU A 250 -9.84 24.53 -4.75
C GLU A 250 -8.70 24.91 -5.70
N ASP A 251 -8.10 26.09 -5.51
CA ASP A 251 -7.01 26.57 -6.35
C ASP A 251 -5.69 25.84 -6.08
N TYR A 252 -4.99 25.50 -7.15
CA TYR A 252 -3.72 24.77 -7.04
C TYR A 252 -2.60 25.63 -6.44
N ASP A 253 -2.49 26.90 -6.86
CA ASP A 253 -1.43 27.80 -6.41
C ASP A 253 -1.62 28.17 -4.93
N ASP A 254 -2.88 28.42 -4.52
CA ASP A 254 -3.23 28.65 -3.11
C ASP A 254 -2.87 27.43 -2.25
N ARG A 255 -3.09 26.22 -2.74
CA ARG A 255 -2.72 24.97 -2.07
C ARG A 255 -1.22 24.84 -1.92
N GLN A 256 -0.45 25.18 -2.97
CA GLN A 256 1.01 25.16 -2.89
C GLN A 256 1.54 26.22 -1.90
N MET A 257 0.94 27.40 -1.87
CA MET A 257 1.29 28.42 -0.87
C MET A 257 1.03 27.93 0.55
N PHE A 258 -0.13 27.32 0.81
CA PHE A 258 -0.46 26.76 2.12
C PHE A 258 0.54 25.69 2.55
N LEU A 259 0.92 24.75 1.68
CA LEU A 259 1.93 23.73 1.96
C LEU A 259 3.29 24.37 2.29
N GLN A 260 3.70 25.41 1.54
CA GLN A 260 4.95 26.13 1.80
C GLN A 260 4.94 26.84 3.16
N GLU A 261 3.84 27.48 3.55
CA GLU A 261 3.67 28.12 4.85
C GLU A 261 3.80 27.11 6.01
N MET A 262 3.30 25.88 5.80
CA MET A 262 3.44 24.77 6.75
C MET A 262 4.82 24.09 6.70
N GLY A 263 5.71 24.48 5.78
CA GLY A 263 7.01 23.87 5.56
C GLY A 263 6.94 22.47 4.93
N LEU A 264 5.83 22.10 4.31
CA LEU A 264 5.60 20.82 3.68
C LEU A 264 5.92 20.90 2.17
N GLU A 265 6.65 19.94 1.64
CA GLU A 265 6.93 19.84 0.20
C GLU A 265 5.74 19.29 -0.59
N GLU A 266 4.94 18.43 0.04
CA GLU A 266 3.73 17.84 -0.52
C GLU A 266 2.74 17.45 0.59
N SER A 267 1.50 17.22 0.24
CA SER A 267 0.45 16.78 1.14
C SER A 267 0.77 15.40 1.74
N GLY A 268 0.44 15.21 3.01
CA GLY A 268 0.59 13.94 3.70
C GLY A 268 -0.26 12.83 3.07
N VAL A 269 -1.41 13.18 2.50
CA VAL A 269 -2.26 12.23 1.74
C VAL A 269 -1.54 11.71 0.50
N ILE A 270 -0.81 12.55 -0.25
CA ILE A 270 0.01 12.09 -1.38
C ILE A 270 1.05 11.09 -0.91
N ARG A 271 1.80 11.42 0.14
CA ARG A 271 2.79 10.50 0.74
C ARG A 271 2.15 9.20 1.23
N LEU A 272 0.96 9.27 1.83
CA LEU A 272 0.23 8.08 2.29
C LEU A 272 -0.15 7.15 1.13
N ILE A 273 -0.64 7.70 0.01
CA ILE A 273 -1.00 6.93 -1.18
C ILE A 273 0.24 6.26 -1.78
N GLN A 274 1.35 6.99 -1.90
CA GLN A 274 2.61 6.47 -2.42
C GLN A 274 3.19 5.38 -1.51
N SER A 275 3.20 5.60 -0.18
CA SER A 275 3.64 4.59 0.78
C SER A 275 2.74 3.34 0.75
N ALA A 276 1.42 3.50 0.64
CA ALA A 276 0.49 2.38 0.48
C ALA A 276 0.77 1.56 -0.79
N TYR A 277 1.05 2.23 -1.90
CA TYR A 277 1.41 1.62 -3.17
C TYR A 277 2.71 0.80 -3.06
N HIS A 278 3.75 1.37 -2.44
CA HIS A 278 5.02 0.68 -2.20
C HIS A 278 4.90 -0.47 -1.19
N LEU A 279 4.08 -0.29 -0.15
CA LEU A 279 3.82 -1.33 0.87
C LEU A 279 3.21 -2.60 0.26
N LEU A 280 2.39 -2.45 -0.78
CA LEU A 280 1.84 -3.55 -1.56
C LEU A 280 2.87 -4.23 -2.49
N GLY A 281 4.13 -3.77 -2.50
CA GLY A 281 5.16 -4.27 -3.40
C GLY A 281 4.91 -3.91 -4.86
N LEU A 282 4.16 -2.83 -5.11
CA LEU A 282 3.85 -2.34 -6.45
C LEU A 282 4.93 -1.39 -6.96
N GLN A 283 5.05 -1.33 -8.27
CA GLN A 283 5.87 -0.37 -9.01
C GLN A 283 5.20 -0.01 -10.33
N THR A 284 5.70 1.04 -10.97
CA THR A 284 5.09 1.62 -12.16
C THR A 284 6.02 1.53 -13.36
N PHE A 285 5.51 1.10 -14.51
CA PHE A 285 6.11 1.38 -15.80
C PHE A 285 5.17 2.29 -16.61
N PHE A 286 5.69 2.94 -17.64
CA PHE A 286 4.95 3.87 -18.46
C PHE A 286 4.84 3.40 -19.91
N THR A 287 3.73 3.75 -20.54
CA THR A 287 3.63 3.86 -22.00
C THR A 287 3.47 5.33 -22.33
N ALA A 288 4.22 5.84 -23.29
CA ALA A 288 4.23 7.26 -23.65
C ALA A 288 4.07 7.43 -25.16
N GLY A 289 3.03 8.14 -25.59
CA GLY A 289 2.73 8.38 -27.00
C GLY A 289 1.80 9.56 -27.18
N ALA A 290 1.55 9.94 -28.44
CA ALA A 290 0.67 11.08 -28.78
C ALA A 290 -0.81 10.85 -28.44
N ASP A 291 -1.26 9.59 -28.43
CA ASP A 291 -2.64 9.26 -28.08
C ASP A 291 -2.84 9.16 -26.58
N GLU A 292 -1.88 8.53 -25.89
CA GLU A 292 -1.98 8.27 -24.45
C GLU A 292 -0.61 8.22 -23.79
N CYS A 293 -0.48 8.89 -22.63
CA CYS A 293 0.54 8.60 -21.63
C CYS A 293 -0.12 7.91 -20.45
N ARG A 294 0.40 6.75 -20.05
CA ARG A 294 -0.22 5.95 -18.99
C ARG A 294 0.79 5.33 -18.06
N ALA A 295 0.48 5.38 -16.78
CA ALA A 295 1.15 4.67 -15.71
C ALA A 295 0.48 3.30 -15.50
N TRP A 296 1.26 2.22 -15.57
CA TRP A 296 0.80 0.85 -15.41
C TRP A 296 1.35 0.26 -14.13
N THR A 297 0.48 -0.36 -13.34
CA THR A 297 0.84 -0.99 -12.08
C THR A 297 1.28 -2.44 -12.31
N ILE A 298 2.45 -2.79 -11.80
CA ILE A 298 2.99 -4.16 -11.75
C ILE A 298 3.56 -4.46 -10.37
N HIS A 299 3.83 -5.73 -10.07
CA HIS A 299 4.56 -6.11 -8.88
C HIS A 299 6.07 -5.95 -9.10
N LYS A 300 6.76 -5.55 -8.05
CA LYS A 300 8.23 -5.50 -8.04
C LYS A 300 8.79 -6.90 -8.33
N GLY A 301 9.63 -6.99 -9.35
CA GLY A 301 10.19 -8.26 -9.83
C GLY A 301 9.43 -8.90 -10.99
N ASP A 302 8.31 -8.33 -11.44
CA ASP A 302 7.60 -8.82 -12.63
C ASP A 302 8.47 -8.69 -13.89
N LYS A 303 8.42 -9.74 -14.73
CA LYS A 303 9.12 -9.79 -16.01
C LYS A 303 8.30 -9.14 -17.13
N ALA A 304 8.96 -8.77 -18.23
CA ALA A 304 8.36 -8.07 -19.35
C ALA A 304 7.08 -8.72 -19.92
N PRO A 305 6.95 -10.06 -20.07
CA PRO A 305 5.68 -10.66 -20.50
C PRO A 305 4.53 -10.41 -19.52
N LYS A 306 4.81 -10.47 -18.20
CA LYS A 306 3.82 -10.22 -17.16
C LYS A 306 3.35 -8.77 -17.18
N ALA A 307 4.30 -7.83 -17.34
CA ALA A 307 4.01 -6.41 -17.50
C ALA A 307 3.17 -6.14 -18.77
N ALA A 308 3.49 -6.78 -19.89
CA ALA A 308 2.68 -6.71 -21.10
C ALA A 308 1.24 -7.20 -20.87
N GLY A 309 1.08 -8.25 -20.05
CA GLY A 309 -0.20 -8.83 -19.66
C GLY A 309 -1.12 -7.88 -18.89
N VAL A 310 -0.55 -6.88 -18.18
CA VAL A 310 -1.33 -5.85 -17.48
C VAL A 310 -2.04 -4.93 -18.49
N ILE A 311 -1.46 -4.72 -19.67
CA ILE A 311 -2.09 -3.95 -20.75
C ILE A 311 -3.21 -4.77 -21.38
N HIS A 312 -2.90 -5.99 -21.81
CA HIS A 312 -3.86 -6.94 -22.37
C HIS A 312 -3.33 -8.38 -22.30
N SER A 313 -4.20 -9.35 -22.04
CA SER A 313 -3.81 -10.78 -21.94
C SER A 313 -3.14 -11.31 -23.20
N ASP A 314 -3.49 -10.79 -24.39
CA ASP A 314 -2.88 -11.21 -25.65
C ASP A 314 -1.43 -10.71 -25.77
N PHE A 315 -1.09 -9.60 -25.16
CA PHE A 315 0.30 -9.10 -25.12
C PHE A 315 1.20 -10.04 -24.32
N GLU A 316 0.70 -10.63 -23.24
CA GLU A 316 1.44 -11.64 -22.48
C GLU A 316 1.64 -12.91 -23.29
N LYS A 317 0.55 -13.44 -23.88
CA LYS A 317 0.56 -14.70 -24.66
C LYS A 317 1.41 -14.60 -25.90
N GLY A 318 1.26 -13.52 -26.66
CA GLY A 318 1.96 -13.26 -27.91
C GLY A 318 3.29 -12.52 -27.76
N PHE A 319 3.81 -12.33 -26.54
CA PHE A 319 5.01 -11.53 -26.28
C PHE A 319 6.21 -11.97 -27.11
N ILE A 320 6.78 -11.03 -27.87
CA ILE A 320 7.99 -11.23 -28.65
C ILE A 320 9.18 -10.58 -27.95
N ARG A 321 9.09 -9.27 -27.71
CA ARG A 321 10.12 -8.45 -27.08
C ARG A 321 9.53 -7.12 -26.60
N ALA A 322 10.28 -6.42 -25.74
CA ALA A 322 9.96 -5.05 -25.34
C ALA A 322 11.08 -4.10 -25.77
N GLU A 323 10.71 -2.93 -26.27
CA GLU A 323 11.61 -1.79 -26.37
C GLU A 323 11.49 -1.02 -25.05
N VAL A 324 12.62 -0.81 -24.39
CA VAL A 324 12.68 -0.23 -23.04
C VAL A 324 13.59 1.01 -23.06
N ILE A 325 13.08 2.09 -22.50
CA ILE A 325 13.78 3.35 -22.33
C ILE A 325 13.71 3.71 -20.84
N SER A 326 14.85 4.08 -20.22
CA SER A 326 14.79 4.62 -18.87
C SER A 326 14.05 5.97 -18.87
N TYR A 327 13.31 6.28 -17.79
CA TYR A 327 12.63 7.57 -17.64
C TYR A 327 13.60 8.74 -17.88
N ASP A 328 14.79 8.71 -17.30
CA ASP A 328 15.78 9.79 -17.43
C ASP A 328 16.26 9.99 -18.88
N ASP A 329 16.49 8.89 -19.62
CA ASP A 329 16.85 8.99 -21.02
C ASP A 329 15.69 9.53 -21.87
N PHE A 330 14.43 9.14 -21.56
CA PHE A 330 13.26 9.67 -22.26
C PHE A 330 13.12 11.18 -22.04
N VAL A 331 13.25 11.65 -20.80
CA VAL A 331 13.20 13.09 -20.45
C VAL A 331 14.32 13.86 -21.14
N LYS A 332 15.52 13.28 -21.19
CA LYS A 332 16.69 13.91 -21.82
C LYS A 332 16.54 14.08 -23.32
N TYR A 333 16.09 13.05 -24.03
CA TYR A 333 16.04 13.02 -25.49
C TYR A 333 14.65 13.36 -26.06
N LYS A 334 13.60 13.35 -25.24
CA LYS A 334 12.22 13.78 -25.51
C LYS A 334 11.44 13.01 -26.57
N THR A 335 12.08 12.17 -27.38
CA THR A 335 11.42 11.35 -28.41
C THR A 335 12.09 9.98 -28.50
N GLU A 336 11.31 8.93 -28.79
CA GLU A 336 11.81 7.58 -29.02
C GLU A 336 12.87 7.54 -30.14
N ALA A 337 12.67 8.31 -31.21
CA ALA A 337 13.61 8.38 -32.32
C ALA A 337 14.98 8.93 -31.87
N ALA A 338 14.99 9.99 -31.05
CA ALA A 338 16.24 10.56 -30.52
C ALA A 338 16.91 9.61 -29.51
N VAL A 339 16.14 8.93 -28.66
CA VAL A 339 16.65 7.90 -27.75
C VAL A 339 17.31 6.75 -28.53
N ARG A 340 16.64 6.28 -29.60
CA ARG A 340 17.15 5.22 -30.50
C ARG A 340 18.44 5.66 -31.20
N ALA A 341 18.48 6.88 -31.74
CA ALA A 341 19.68 7.45 -32.37
C ALA A 341 20.86 7.60 -31.40
N ALA A 342 20.57 7.86 -30.12
CA ALA A 342 21.56 7.91 -29.05
C ALA A 342 22.01 6.52 -28.53
N GLY A 343 21.43 5.43 -29.03
CA GLY A 343 21.74 4.07 -28.59
C GLY A 343 21.27 3.77 -27.15
N LYS A 344 20.24 4.46 -26.67
CA LYS A 344 19.71 4.35 -25.30
C LYS A 344 18.42 3.54 -25.20
N MET A 345 17.92 3.02 -26.30
CA MET A 345 16.78 2.13 -26.31
C MET A 345 17.24 0.67 -26.18
N GLY A 346 16.85 0.01 -25.08
CA GLY A 346 17.06 -1.41 -24.88
C GLY A 346 16.07 -2.25 -25.69
N ILE A 347 16.51 -3.42 -26.16
CA ILE A 347 15.62 -4.44 -26.73
C ILE A 347 15.69 -5.65 -25.82
N GLU A 348 14.60 -5.90 -25.10
CA GLU A 348 14.58 -6.82 -23.99
C GLU A 348 13.66 -8.03 -24.26
N GLY A 349 14.12 -9.19 -23.81
CA GLY A 349 13.41 -10.46 -23.96
C GLY A 349 12.51 -10.82 -22.75
N LYS A 350 12.06 -12.07 -22.74
CA LYS A 350 11.10 -12.60 -21.74
C LYS A 350 11.64 -12.57 -20.30
N GLU A 351 12.95 -12.61 -20.11
CA GLU A 351 13.58 -12.68 -18.79
C GLU A 351 13.87 -11.29 -18.19
N TYR A 352 13.61 -10.22 -18.94
CA TYR A 352 13.81 -8.87 -18.44
C TYR A 352 12.89 -8.57 -17.26
N VAL A 353 13.50 -8.22 -16.13
CA VAL A 353 12.78 -7.74 -14.94
C VAL A 353 12.54 -6.24 -15.12
N VAL A 354 11.28 -5.85 -15.20
CA VAL A 354 10.89 -4.45 -15.40
C VAL A 354 11.31 -3.61 -14.19
N LYS A 355 11.88 -2.45 -14.46
CA LYS A 355 12.30 -1.49 -13.43
C LYS A 355 11.22 -0.42 -13.25
N ASP A 356 11.15 0.11 -12.02
CA ASP A 356 10.28 1.24 -11.74
C ASP A 356 10.70 2.46 -12.58
N GLY A 357 9.75 3.04 -13.31
CA GLY A 357 9.98 4.17 -14.21
C GLY A 357 10.36 3.81 -15.65
N ASP A 358 10.48 2.53 -16.01
CA ASP A 358 10.72 2.15 -17.41
C ASP A 358 9.59 2.68 -18.31
N VAL A 359 9.97 3.29 -19.46
CA VAL A 359 9.05 3.63 -20.54
C VAL A 359 9.14 2.53 -21.57
N MET A 360 8.02 1.81 -21.80
CA MET A 360 8.04 0.53 -22.52
C MET A 360 7.10 0.53 -23.73
N HIS A 361 7.56 -0.11 -24.80
CA HIS A 361 6.74 -0.46 -25.95
C HIS A 361 6.85 -1.96 -26.21
N PHE A 362 5.71 -2.67 -26.21
CA PHE A 362 5.66 -4.13 -26.37
C PHE A 362 5.37 -4.54 -27.79
N LEU A 363 6.17 -5.47 -28.32
CA LEU A 363 5.92 -6.13 -29.59
C LEU A 363 5.39 -7.54 -29.31
N PHE A 364 4.26 -7.83 -29.88
CA PHE A 364 3.56 -9.12 -29.72
C PHE A 364 2.97 -9.59 -31.04
N ASN A 365 2.66 -10.88 -31.12
CA ASN A 365 1.96 -11.49 -32.24
C ASN A 365 0.89 -12.43 -31.70
N VAL A 366 -0.34 -12.26 -32.16
CA VAL A 366 -1.51 -13.06 -31.75
C VAL A 366 -2.03 -13.85 -32.94
#